data_1d22427ba2427c36a2519907caa65a2d
#
_entry.id   1d22427ba2427c36a2519907caa65a2d
#
_cell.length_a   1.000
_cell.length_b   1.000
_cell.length_c   1.000
_cell.angle_alpha   90.00
_cell.angle_beta   90.00
_cell.angle_gamma   90.00
#
_symmetry.space_group_name_H-M   'P 1'
#
loop_
_entity.id
_entity.type
_entity.pdbx_description
1 polymer ?
#
loop_
_entity_poly.entity_id
_entity_poly.type
_entity_poly.pdbx_seq_one_letter_code
_entity_poly.pdbx_strand_id
1 'polypeptide(L)'
;MSNKQKTIKSPITLTGVGLHTGNKVTMTLKPAPINHGFTFVRVDLEGSPIIEAKAEYVVNTQRGTNLEKNGVQIQTSEHILAAAVGLDIDNLLIEIDASEPPIMDGSSKYFVEAIENAGIEVQDADIEEYVVKEIISYKDETTGSEIILMPSDKYEVTTMVDFGTKILGTQNATLENISDFKKEIAAARTFSFLHEIEMLLENDLIKGGDLNNAIVYVDKELSDSTMARLKKAFNKDNITVKPNGILDNLTLHWANEAARHKLLDVIGDLALVGTRIRGKVIANKPGHLVNTQFAKKLAKLIKAEKRSNVPQFDLSEPPLLDIHQIMDILPHRPPFLLVDRIIELSDKHVIGMKNVTMNEDYFVGHFPGAPVMPGVLQVEAMAQCGGILVLSTVPDPENYLTYFMKIDNVKFKQKVLPGDTLIFKCELLTPIRRGIAHMQAYGYANNKLVVEAELMAQISKRK
;
A
#
# COMPACT_ATOMS: atom_id res chain seq x y z
N MET A 1 -1.11 -20.63 4.04
CA MET A 1 0.11 -19.78 3.82
C MET A 1 0.40 -19.07 5.12
N SER A 2 1.64 -18.75 5.44
CA SER A 2 1.98 -17.96 6.64
C SER A 2 1.36 -16.57 6.52
N ASN A 3 0.66 -16.09 7.55
CA ASN A 3 0.19 -14.70 7.65
C ASN A 3 1.31 -13.74 8.07
N LYS A 4 2.57 -14.13 7.89
CA LYS A 4 3.76 -13.38 8.30
C LYS A 4 4.42 -12.69 7.13
N GLN A 5 4.98 -11.51 7.39
CA GLN A 5 5.77 -10.74 6.41
C GLN A 5 7.00 -11.54 5.93
N LYS A 6 7.47 -11.20 4.76
CA LYS A 6 8.63 -11.84 4.13
C LYS A 6 9.60 -10.83 3.56
N THR A 7 10.88 -11.19 3.62
CA THR A 7 11.99 -10.53 2.94
C THR A 7 12.88 -11.56 2.25
N ILE A 8 13.93 -11.14 1.56
CA ILE A 8 14.95 -12.07 1.05
C ILE A 8 15.92 -12.43 2.17
N LYS A 9 16.54 -13.63 2.08
CA LYS A 9 17.44 -14.15 3.12
C LYS A 9 18.86 -13.59 3.04
N SER A 10 19.35 -13.37 1.83
CA SER A 10 20.70 -12.87 1.59
C SER A 10 20.74 -11.85 0.45
N PRO A 11 21.70 -10.91 0.44
CA PRO A 11 21.87 -9.98 -0.67
C PRO A 11 22.16 -10.71 -1.98
N ILE A 12 21.65 -10.16 -3.10
CA ILE A 12 21.95 -10.64 -4.45
C ILE A 12 22.07 -9.46 -5.41
N THR A 13 23.03 -9.54 -6.34
CA THR A 13 23.35 -8.47 -7.28
C THR A 13 23.03 -8.88 -8.71
N LEU A 14 22.39 -7.98 -9.45
CA LEU A 14 22.16 -8.05 -10.89
C LEU A 14 22.89 -6.91 -11.57
N THR A 15 23.40 -7.18 -12.78
CA THR A 15 24.03 -6.17 -13.63
C THR A 15 23.38 -6.17 -15.01
N GLY A 16 23.30 -5.02 -15.63
CA GLY A 16 22.71 -4.88 -16.96
C GLY A 16 22.78 -3.45 -17.47
N VAL A 17 21.81 -3.07 -18.30
CA VAL A 17 21.68 -1.73 -18.85
C VAL A 17 20.25 -1.22 -18.63
N GLY A 18 20.09 0.07 -18.37
CA GLY A 18 18.78 0.71 -18.30
C GLY A 18 18.17 0.84 -19.69
N LEU A 19 16.87 0.59 -19.83
CA LEU A 19 16.16 0.59 -21.12
C LEU A 19 16.21 1.98 -21.80
N HIS A 20 15.92 3.01 -21.05
CA HIS A 20 15.80 4.39 -21.56
C HIS A 20 17.09 5.19 -21.44
N THR A 21 17.89 4.91 -20.43
CA THR A 21 19.17 5.61 -20.18
C THR A 21 20.33 5.02 -20.97
N GLY A 22 20.31 3.69 -21.23
CA GLY A 22 21.44 2.96 -21.82
C GLY A 22 22.64 2.86 -20.90
N ASN A 23 22.54 3.34 -19.67
CA ASN A 23 23.63 3.30 -18.70
C ASN A 23 23.81 1.87 -18.18
N LYS A 24 25.04 1.47 -17.95
CA LYS A 24 25.32 0.27 -17.17
C LYS A 24 24.84 0.48 -15.75
N VAL A 25 24.22 -0.54 -15.18
CA VAL A 25 23.67 -0.48 -13.85
C VAL A 25 23.98 -1.76 -13.08
N THR A 26 24.35 -1.56 -11.83
CA THR A 26 24.49 -2.60 -10.81
C THR A 26 23.38 -2.39 -9.78
N MET A 27 22.52 -3.37 -9.61
CA MET A 27 21.42 -3.35 -8.66
C MET A 27 21.58 -4.50 -7.67
N THR A 28 21.57 -4.18 -6.37
CA THR A 28 21.69 -5.17 -5.29
C THR A 28 20.40 -5.18 -4.48
N LEU A 29 19.72 -6.32 -4.47
CA LEU A 29 18.59 -6.58 -3.59
C LEU A 29 19.11 -7.02 -2.23
N LYS A 30 18.58 -6.44 -1.14
CA LYS A 30 19.00 -6.73 0.23
C LYS A 30 17.79 -7.02 1.12
N PRO A 31 17.97 -7.85 2.16
CA PRO A 31 16.96 -8.00 3.21
C PRO A 31 16.59 -6.64 3.80
N ALA A 32 15.32 -6.46 4.12
CA ALA A 32 14.84 -5.27 4.80
C ALA A 32 14.08 -5.63 6.09
N PRO A 33 14.06 -4.76 7.11
CA PRO A 33 13.36 -5.04 8.37
C PRO A 33 11.84 -5.11 8.19
N ILE A 34 11.14 -5.59 9.19
CA ILE A 34 9.67 -5.64 9.24
C ILE A 34 9.08 -4.23 9.04
N ASN A 35 7.95 -4.15 8.33
CA ASN A 35 7.25 -2.91 7.99
C ASN A 35 8.06 -1.91 7.15
N HIS A 36 9.12 -2.36 6.49
CA HIS A 36 9.96 -1.51 5.64
C HIS A 36 9.29 -1.18 4.30
N GLY A 37 8.56 -2.13 3.73
CA GLY A 37 8.06 -2.02 2.36
C GLY A 37 9.19 -2.12 1.33
N PHE A 38 8.97 -1.56 0.13
CA PHE A 38 9.96 -1.51 -0.93
C PHE A 38 10.64 -0.14 -0.97
N THR A 39 11.97 -0.13 -1.01
CA THR A 39 12.75 1.11 -0.95
C THR A 39 13.94 1.04 -1.88
N PHE A 40 14.13 2.08 -2.69
CA PHE A 40 15.31 2.27 -3.53
C PHE A 40 16.33 3.16 -2.83
N VAL A 41 17.61 2.83 -3.01
CA VAL A 41 18.74 3.62 -2.52
C VAL A 41 19.70 3.88 -3.67
N ARG A 42 19.94 5.17 -4.00
CA ARG A 42 20.88 5.61 -5.04
C ARG A 42 22.28 5.69 -4.47
N VAL A 43 23.03 4.56 -4.58
CA VAL A 43 24.37 4.43 -4.01
C VAL A 43 25.46 5.16 -4.80
N ASP A 44 25.16 5.62 -6.00
CA ASP A 44 26.02 6.46 -6.85
C ASP A 44 25.99 7.94 -6.49
N LEU A 45 25.03 8.35 -5.62
CA LEU A 45 24.86 9.74 -5.22
C LEU A 45 25.36 9.97 -3.80
N GLU A 46 25.86 11.17 -3.53
CA GLU A 46 26.30 11.57 -2.19
C GLU A 46 25.17 11.44 -1.17
N GLY A 47 25.47 10.83 -0.03
CA GLY A 47 24.50 10.59 1.05
C GLY A 47 23.55 9.42 0.78
N SER A 48 23.70 8.70 -0.34
CA SER A 48 22.87 7.52 -0.70
C SER A 48 21.37 7.76 -0.48
N PRO A 49 20.75 8.71 -1.19
CA PRO A 49 19.38 9.13 -0.97
C PRO A 49 18.39 7.97 -1.17
N ILE A 50 17.34 7.99 -0.35
CA ILE A 50 16.33 6.93 -0.23
C ILE A 50 15.02 7.39 -0.86
N ILE A 51 14.42 6.52 -1.69
CA ILE A 51 13.13 6.73 -2.33
C ILE A 51 12.25 5.51 -2.03
N GLU A 52 11.23 5.69 -1.20
CA GLU A 52 10.25 4.63 -0.96
C GLU A 52 9.39 4.41 -2.21
N ALA A 53 9.10 3.16 -2.53
CA ALA A 53 8.19 2.81 -3.63
C ALA A 53 6.73 3.09 -3.23
N LYS A 54 6.32 4.35 -3.32
CA LYS A 54 4.98 4.83 -2.98
C LYS A 54 4.38 5.65 -4.10
N ALA A 55 3.07 5.52 -4.28
CA ALA A 55 2.34 6.21 -5.34
C ALA A 55 2.46 7.75 -5.27
N GLU A 56 2.66 8.32 -4.08
CA GLU A 56 2.85 9.77 -3.90
C GLU A 56 4.12 10.30 -4.55
N TYR A 57 5.14 9.47 -4.76
CA TYR A 57 6.41 9.85 -5.40
C TYR A 57 6.41 9.66 -6.93
N VAL A 58 5.32 9.20 -7.52
CA VAL A 58 5.23 9.08 -8.99
C VAL A 58 5.13 10.46 -9.62
N VAL A 59 6.10 10.79 -10.47
CA VAL A 59 6.20 12.10 -11.15
C VAL A 59 5.95 12.00 -12.66
N ASN A 60 6.31 10.89 -13.29
CA ASN A 60 6.17 10.68 -14.72
C ASN A 60 5.82 9.22 -15.02
N THR A 61 4.98 9.02 -16.02
CA THR A 61 4.50 7.70 -16.46
C THR A 61 4.69 7.48 -17.97
N GLN A 62 5.48 8.32 -18.61
CA GLN A 62 5.87 8.12 -20.00
C GLN A 62 6.91 6.99 -20.05
N ARG A 63 6.56 5.91 -20.75
CA ARG A 63 7.40 4.73 -21.00
C ARG A 63 7.82 3.93 -19.76
N GLY A 64 7.21 4.10 -18.60
CA GLY A 64 7.53 3.41 -17.36
C GLY A 64 7.12 4.24 -16.15
N THR A 65 7.10 3.64 -15.00
CA THR A 65 6.75 4.32 -13.76
C THR A 65 7.96 4.92 -13.09
N ASN A 66 8.01 6.25 -13.07
CA ASN A 66 9.12 7.03 -12.55
C ASN A 66 8.78 7.64 -11.19
N LEU A 67 9.62 7.34 -10.21
CA LEU A 67 9.54 7.85 -8.83
C LEU A 67 10.56 8.97 -8.66
N GLU A 68 10.19 10.01 -7.91
CA GLU A 68 11.10 11.09 -7.53
C GLU A 68 10.87 11.53 -6.09
N LYS A 69 11.96 11.72 -5.36
CA LYS A 69 11.96 12.32 -4.03
C LYS A 69 13.16 13.24 -3.89
N ASN A 70 12.92 14.50 -3.53
CA ASN A 70 13.96 15.52 -3.33
C ASN A 70 14.92 15.69 -4.55
N GLY A 71 14.38 15.60 -5.77
CA GLY A 71 15.17 15.73 -7.00
C GLY A 71 15.93 14.46 -7.43
N VAL A 72 15.81 13.38 -6.68
CA VAL A 72 16.42 12.09 -7.02
C VAL A 72 15.38 11.16 -7.63
N GLN A 73 15.70 10.54 -8.77
CA GLN A 73 14.77 9.74 -9.56
C GLN A 73 15.16 8.26 -9.63
N ILE A 74 14.12 7.41 -9.68
CA ILE A 74 14.16 6.03 -10.14
C ILE A 74 13.15 5.87 -11.26
N GLN A 75 13.60 5.38 -12.42
CA GLN A 75 12.78 5.15 -13.61
C GLN A 75 12.45 3.65 -13.74
N THR A 76 11.39 3.31 -14.46
CA THR A 76 11.06 1.91 -14.84
C THR A 76 11.07 0.96 -13.63
N SER A 77 10.39 1.35 -12.55
CA SER A 77 10.40 0.60 -11.27
C SER A 77 9.46 -0.61 -11.26
N GLU A 78 8.50 -0.68 -12.19
CA GLU A 78 7.39 -1.64 -12.20
C GLU A 78 7.82 -3.11 -12.28
N HIS A 79 8.85 -3.45 -13.05
CA HIS A 79 9.23 -4.86 -13.27
C HIS A 79 9.81 -5.53 -12.02
N ILE A 80 10.69 -4.83 -11.29
CA ILE A 80 11.23 -5.34 -10.02
C ILE A 80 10.16 -5.38 -8.92
N LEU A 81 9.27 -4.37 -8.88
CA LEU A 81 8.17 -4.35 -7.93
C LEU A 81 7.16 -5.48 -8.19
N ALA A 82 6.85 -5.76 -9.47
CA ALA A 82 6.03 -6.90 -9.86
C ALA A 82 6.65 -8.23 -9.43
N ALA A 83 7.96 -8.40 -9.59
CA ALA A 83 8.67 -9.60 -9.13
C ALA A 83 8.58 -9.78 -7.62
N ALA A 84 8.78 -8.71 -6.85
CA ALA A 84 8.69 -8.75 -5.40
C ALA A 84 7.27 -9.13 -4.92
N VAL A 85 6.23 -8.46 -5.44
CA VAL A 85 4.83 -8.80 -5.13
C VAL A 85 4.49 -10.22 -5.59
N GLY A 86 4.92 -10.61 -6.79
CA GLY A 86 4.67 -11.93 -7.37
C GLY A 86 5.28 -13.09 -6.58
N LEU A 87 6.34 -12.84 -5.81
CA LEU A 87 6.97 -13.79 -4.90
C LEU A 87 6.57 -13.59 -3.44
N ASP A 88 5.51 -12.80 -3.20
CA ASP A 88 4.93 -12.61 -1.87
C ASP A 88 5.93 -11.96 -0.87
N ILE A 89 6.84 -11.11 -1.36
CA ILE A 89 7.76 -10.32 -0.56
C ILE A 89 7.07 -9.05 -0.06
N ASP A 90 7.30 -8.69 1.20
CA ASP A 90 6.76 -7.47 1.84
C ASP A 90 7.82 -6.39 1.99
N ASN A 91 9.06 -6.79 2.26
CA ASN A 91 10.13 -5.88 2.65
C ASN A 91 11.38 -6.14 1.81
N LEU A 92 11.82 -5.14 1.05
CA LEU A 92 12.98 -5.25 0.17
C LEU A 92 13.71 -3.91 0.07
N LEU A 93 15.02 -3.92 0.32
CA LEU A 93 15.90 -2.81 0.06
C LEU A 93 16.60 -3.02 -1.30
N ILE A 94 16.50 -2.04 -2.19
CA ILE A 94 17.01 -2.10 -3.57
C ILE A 94 18.08 -1.01 -3.73
N GLU A 95 19.34 -1.38 -3.60
CA GLU A 95 20.46 -0.48 -3.90
C GLU A 95 20.74 -0.46 -5.40
N ILE A 96 20.96 0.73 -5.95
CA ILE A 96 21.18 0.91 -7.37
C ILE A 96 22.18 2.04 -7.64
N ASP A 97 23.12 1.83 -8.57
CA ASP A 97 24.15 2.80 -8.94
C ASP A 97 23.80 3.66 -10.19
N ALA A 98 22.53 3.65 -10.58
CA ALA A 98 21.99 4.43 -11.71
C ALA A 98 20.54 4.83 -11.44
N SER A 99 19.95 5.66 -12.31
CA SER A 99 18.55 6.10 -12.18
C SER A 99 17.52 5.08 -12.67
N GLU A 100 17.94 3.96 -13.24
CA GLU A 100 17.03 2.99 -13.85
C GLU A 100 17.50 1.56 -13.58
N PRO A 101 16.62 0.65 -13.10
CA PRO A 101 16.94 -0.78 -12.99
C PRO A 101 17.36 -1.41 -14.32
N PRO A 102 18.15 -2.48 -14.31
CA PRO A 102 18.54 -3.18 -15.53
C PRO A 102 17.30 -3.79 -16.20
N ILE A 103 17.14 -3.55 -17.50
CA ILE A 103 15.95 -4.04 -18.23
C ILE A 103 15.95 -5.56 -18.41
N MET A 104 17.11 -6.19 -18.34
CA MET A 104 17.30 -7.61 -18.57
C MET A 104 16.75 -8.06 -19.93
N ASP A 105 15.77 -8.97 -19.96
CA ASP A 105 15.07 -9.42 -21.18
C ASP A 105 13.75 -8.68 -21.42
N GLY A 106 13.48 -7.61 -20.65
CA GLY A 106 12.24 -6.85 -20.73
C GLY A 106 11.07 -7.44 -19.93
N SER A 107 11.35 -8.43 -19.07
CA SER A 107 10.35 -9.06 -18.19
C SER A 107 10.75 -8.98 -16.72
N SER A 108 9.97 -9.58 -15.83
CA SER A 108 10.33 -9.73 -14.41
C SER A 108 11.11 -11.03 -14.11
N LYS A 109 11.34 -11.88 -15.10
CA LYS A 109 11.91 -13.23 -14.93
C LYS A 109 13.22 -13.23 -14.13
N TYR A 110 14.18 -12.42 -14.53
CA TYR A 110 15.50 -12.39 -13.87
C TYR A 110 15.45 -11.83 -12.46
N PHE A 111 14.52 -10.93 -12.18
CA PHE A 111 14.29 -10.44 -10.80
C PHE A 111 13.67 -11.54 -9.92
N VAL A 112 12.73 -12.30 -10.47
CA VAL A 112 12.15 -13.49 -9.79
C VAL A 112 13.26 -14.52 -9.50
N GLU A 113 14.08 -14.86 -10.48
CA GLU A 113 15.20 -15.80 -10.31
C GLU A 113 16.21 -15.29 -9.26
N ALA A 114 16.51 -13.99 -9.24
CA ALA A 114 17.39 -13.40 -8.26
C ALA A 114 16.81 -13.50 -6.83
N ILE A 115 15.54 -13.14 -6.64
CA ILE A 115 14.88 -13.23 -5.33
C ILE A 115 14.85 -14.68 -4.83
N GLU A 116 14.55 -15.65 -5.70
CA GLU A 116 14.56 -17.07 -5.34
C GLU A 116 15.98 -17.56 -4.96
N ASN A 117 16.99 -17.16 -5.72
CA ASN A 117 18.39 -17.49 -5.43
C ASN A 117 18.89 -16.87 -4.12
N ALA A 118 18.40 -15.67 -3.77
CA ALA A 118 18.65 -15.05 -2.48
C ALA A 118 17.99 -15.81 -1.31
N GLY A 119 16.97 -16.63 -1.61
CA GLY A 119 16.12 -17.30 -0.64
C GLY A 119 15.13 -16.33 0.01
N ILE A 120 14.03 -16.87 0.54
CA ILE A 120 12.97 -16.09 1.22
C ILE A 120 13.04 -16.36 2.71
N GLU A 121 12.95 -15.31 3.51
CA GLU A 121 12.91 -15.34 4.98
C GLU A 121 11.55 -14.85 5.48
N VAL A 122 10.95 -15.64 6.36
CA VAL A 122 9.70 -15.27 7.06
C VAL A 122 10.07 -14.46 8.30
N GLN A 123 9.46 -13.29 8.44
CA GLN A 123 9.71 -12.34 9.53
C GLN A 123 8.63 -12.45 10.61
N ASP A 124 8.96 -12.15 11.87
CA ASP A 124 8.00 -12.22 12.97
C ASP A 124 7.14 -10.93 13.07
N ALA A 125 6.41 -10.67 12.02
CA ALA A 125 5.40 -9.62 11.96
C ALA A 125 4.24 -10.08 11.07
N ASP A 126 3.01 -9.74 11.45
CA ASP A 126 1.83 -10.07 10.65
C ASP A 126 1.78 -9.20 9.39
N ILE A 127 1.25 -9.80 8.31
CA ILE A 127 1.00 -9.08 7.06
C ILE A 127 -0.09 -8.03 7.30
N GLU A 128 0.16 -6.83 6.84
CA GLU A 128 -0.88 -5.82 6.72
C GLU A 128 -1.52 -5.91 5.34
N GLU A 129 -2.84 -6.11 5.29
CA GLU A 129 -3.59 -6.32 4.06
C GLU A 129 -4.83 -5.43 4.02
N TYR A 130 -5.04 -4.76 2.88
CA TYR A 130 -6.28 -4.05 2.62
C TYR A 130 -7.32 -4.98 2.01
N VAL A 131 -8.34 -5.33 2.79
CA VAL A 131 -9.47 -6.14 2.34
C VAL A 131 -10.49 -5.25 1.67
N VAL A 132 -10.72 -5.47 0.40
CA VAL A 132 -11.68 -4.69 -0.41
C VAL A 132 -13.10 -5.07 -0.02
N LYS A 133 -13.88 -4.12 0.46
CA LYS A 133 -15.28 -4.31 0.92
C LYS A 133 -16.30 -3.83 -0.11
N GLU A 134 -15.95 -2.87 -0.93
CA GLU A 134 -16.80 -2.24 -1.95
C GLU A 134 -16.03 -2.00 -3.24
N ILE A 135 -16.74 -1.75 -4.32
CA ILE A 135 -16.11 -1.50 -5.64
C ILE A 135 -15.45 -0.12 -5.62
N ILE A 136 -14.16 -0.10 -5.94
CA ILE A 136 -13.36 1.12 -6.11
C ILE A 136 -12.90 1.16 -7.56
N SER A 137 -13.14 2.25 -8.27
CA SER A 137 -12.72 2.39 -9.67
C SER A 137 -12.03 3.72 -9.95
N TYR A 138 -11.25 3.73 -11.01
CA TYR A 138 -10.69 4.95 -11.61
C TYR A 138 -10.73 4.80 -13.13
N LYS A 139 -11.27 5.82 -13.80
CA LYS A 139 -11.33 5.90 -15.26
C LYS A 139 -10.64 7.17 -15.72
N ASP A 140 -9.84 7.06 -16.75
CA ASP A 140 -9.29 8.18 -17.49
C ASP A 140 -10.21 8.47 -18.68
N GLU A 141 -10.93 9.57 -18.61
CA GLU A 141 -11.90 9.96 -19.66
C GLU A 141 -11.24 10.30 -20.99
N THR A 142 -9.95 10.63 -21.01
CA THR A 142 -9.21 10.97 -22.23
C THR A 142 -8.89 9.72 -23.06
N THR A 143 -8.41 8.67 -22.40
CA THR A 143 -7.97 7.43 -23.03
C THR A 143 -9.05 6.33 -23.01
N GLY A 144 -10.05 6.47 -22.14
CA GLY A 144 -11.04 5.44 -21.85
C GLY A 144 -10.47 4.26 -21.06
N SER A 145 -9.23 4.39 -20.54
CA SER A 145 -8.60 3.39 -19.70
C SER A 145 -9.25 3.35 -18.31
N GLU A 146 -9.48 2.17 -17.78
CA GLU A 146 -10.18 2.00 -16.51
C GLU A 146 -9.59 0.88 -15.66
N ILE A 147 -9.54 1.12 -14.35
CA ILE A 147 -9.23 0.10 -13.35
C ILE A 147 -10.38 0.02 -12.36
N ILE A 148 -10.84 -1.20 -12.12
CA ILE A 148 -11.88 -1.55 -11.16
C ILE A 148 -11.28 -2.54 -10.17
N LEU A 149 -11.39 -2.25 -8.88
CA LEU A 149 -11.04 -3.14 -7.78
C LEU A 149 -12.34 -3.52 -7.06
N MET A 150 -12.59 -4.82 -6.93
CA MET A 150 -13.80 -5.36 -6.34
C MET A 150 -13.49 -6.40 -5.26
N PRO A 151 -14.43 -6.68 -4.34
CA PRO A 151 -14.27 -7.70 -3.32
C PRO A 151 -13.89 -9.06 -3.90
N SER A 152 -12.92 -9.72 -3.30
CA SER A 152 -12.52 -11.11 -3.55
C SER A 152 -11.76 -11.64 -2.35
N ASP A 153 -11.74 -12.96 -2.15
CA ASP A 153 -11.04 -13.63 -1.07
C ASP A 153 -9.52 -13.70 -1.28
N LYS A 154 -9.02 -13.32 -2.46
CA LYS A 154 -7.60 -13.36 -2.83
C LYS A 154 -7.25 -12.20 -3.75
N TYR A 155 -5.96 -11.99 -4.00
CA TYR A 155 -5.49 -11.02 -4.98
C TYR A 155 -5.53 -11.65 -6.37
N GLU A 156 -6.42 -11.13 -7.21
CA GLU A 156 -6.61 -11.54 -8.61
C GLU A 156 -6.44 -10.33 -9.52
N VAL A 157 -5.87 -10.54 -10.70
CA VAL A 157 -5.70 -9.48 -11.70
C VAL A 157 -6.13 -9.98 -13.07
N THR A 158 -7.00 -9.22 -13.74
CA THR A 158 -7.40 -9.44 -15.13
C THR A 158 -7.12 -8.17 -15.92
N THR A 159 -6.47 -8.32 -17.08
CA THR A 159 -6.22 -7.21 -17.99
C THR A 159 -6.87 -7.47 -19.35
N MET A 160 -7.40 -6.43 -19.96
CA MET A 160 -7.83 -6.39 -21.35
C MET A 160 -7.07 -5.28 -22.05
N VAL A 161 -6.43 -5.58 -23.18
CA VAL A 161 -5.67 -4.63 -23.96
C VAL A 161 -6.24 -4.53 -25.39
N ASP A 162 -6.28 -3.32 -25.91
CA ASP A 162 -6.66 -3.01 -27.26
C ASP A 162 -5.90 -1.75 -27.68
N PHE A 163 -4.94 -1.91 -28.57
CA PHE A 163 -4.11 -0.82 -29.09
C PHE A 163 -4.62 -0.31 -30.46
N GLY A 164 -5.78 -0.77 -30.91
CA GLY A 164 -6.36 -0.35 -32.18
C GLY A 164 -5.60 -0.86 -33.41
N THR A 165 -4.67 -1.81 -33.26
CA THR A 165 -3.90 -2.38 -34.35
C THR A 165 -4.41 -3.76 -34.74
N LYS A 166 -4.43 -4.06 -36.06
CA LYS A 166 -4.82 -5.39 -36.53
C LYS A 166 -3.82 -6.48 -36.15
N ILE A 167 -2.56 -6.12 -35.95
CA ILE A 167 -1.47 -7.04 -35.66
C ILE A 167 -1.60 -7.62 -34.25
N LEU A 168 -1.85 -6.76 -33.26
CA LEU A 168 -2.00 -7.22 -31.87
C LEU A 168 -3.44 -7.64 -31.58
N GLY A 169 -4.42 -6.93 -32.14
CA GLY A 169 -5.84 -7.15 -31.84
C GLY A 169 -6.17 -6.86 -30.37
N THR A 170 -7.33 -7.36 -29.94
CA THR A 170 -7.73 -7.34 -28.53
C THR A 170 -7.21 -8.60 -27.84
N GLN A 171 -6.53 -8.44 -26.73
CA GLN A 171 -6.03 -9.55 -25.92
C GLN A 171 -6.46 -9.39 -24.47
N ASN A 172 -6.51 -10.50 -23.74
CA ASN A 172 -6.70 -10.52 -22.31
C ASN A 172 -5.72 -11.47 -21.63
N ALA A 173 -5.49 -11.23 -20.34
CA ALA A 173 -4.74 -12.13 -19.47
C ALA A 173 -5.37 -12.08 -18.07
N THR A 174 -5.35 -13.20 -17.37
CA THR A 174 -5.83 -13.31 -15.99
C THR A 174 -4.83 -14.07 -15.15
N LEU A 175 -4.54 -13.54 -13.97
CA LEU A 175 -3.82 -14.21 -12.89
C LEU A 175 -4.80 -14.42 -11.75
N GLU A 176 -5.20 -15.67 -11.52
CA GLU A 176 -6.16 -16.01 -10.47
C GLU A 176 -5.55 -16.12 -9.09
N ASN A 177 -4.26 -16.46 -9.00
CA ASN A 177 -3.51 -16.51 -7.76
C ASN A 177 -2.15 -15.88 -7.96
N ILE A 178 -1.74 -15.03 -7.04
CA ILE A 178 -0.43 -14.37 -7.11
C ILE A 178 0.74 -15.40 -7.06
N SER A 179 0.55 -16.55 -6.43
CA SER A 179 1.52 -17.65 -6.40
C SER A 179 1.86 -18.23 -7.78
N ASP A 180 0.99 -18.04 -8.77
CA ASP A 180 1.21 -18.49 -10.16
C ASP A 180 1.96 -17.44 -11.01
N PHE A 181 2.28 -16.27 -10.42
CA PHE A 181 2.96 -15.17 -11.12
C PHE A 181 4.23 -15.61 -11.81
N LYS A 182 5.10 -16.35 -11.12
CA LYS A 182 6.34 -16.86 -11.69
C LYS A 182 6.12 -17.68 -12.97
N LYS A 183 5.13 -18.56 -12.96
CA LYS A 183 4.85 -19.49 -14.05
C LYS A 183 4.15 -18.81 -15.22
N GLU A 184 3.22 -17.90 -14.92
CA GLU A 184 2.28 -17.41 -15.91
C GLU A 184 2.57 -15.99 -16.41
N ILE A 185 3.25 -15.18 -15.62
CA ILE A 185 3.39 -13.74 -15.89
C ILE A 185 4.85 -13.30 -15.95
N ALA A 186 5.70 -13.78 -15.04
CA ALA A 186 7.04 -13.22 -14.82
C ALA A 186 7.90 -13.12 -16.09
N ALA A 187 7.77 -14.04 -17.04
CA ALA A 187 8.54 -14.07 -18.29
C ALA A 187 7.85 -13.29 -19.44
N ALA A 188 6.73 -12.58 -19.19
CA ALA A 188 6.09 -11.75 -20.20
C ALA A 188 6.92 -10.48 -20.44
N ARG A 189 7.42 -10.32 -21.66
CA ARG A 189 8.34 -9.24 -22.05
C ARG A 189 7.60 -8.00 -22.49
N THR A 190 8.24 -6.85 -22.25
CA THR A 190 7.79 -5.56 -22.78
C THR A 190 7.74 -5.57 -24.30
N PHE A 191 6.97 -4.68 -24.87
CA PHE A 191 6.78 -4.58 -26.31
C PHE A 191 6.65 -3.11 -26.74
N SER A 192 6.88 -2.89 -28.04
CA SER A 192 6.66 -1.62 -28.72
C SER A 192 6.11 -1.86 -30.12
N PHE A 193 5.52 -0.83 -30.70
CA PHE A 193 5.11 -0.84 -32.10
C PHE A 193 6.19 -0.25 -33.00
N LEU A 194 6.22 -0.68 -34.27
CA LEU A 194 7.21 -0.22 -35.22
C LEU A 194 7.20 1.31 -35.39
N HIS A 195 6.01 1.91 -35.44
CA HIS A 195 5.89 3.36 -35.55
C HIS A 195 6.51 4.12 -34.37
N GLU A 196 6.45 3.54 -33.16
CA GLU A 196 7.09 4.13 -31.96
C GLU A 196 8.60 4.02 -32.06
N ILE A 197 9.11 2.86 -32.49
CA ILE A 197 10.55 2.63 -32.67
C ILE A 197 11.15 3.57 -33.72
N GLU A 198 10.44 3.81 -34.82
CA GLU A 198 10.89 4.77 -35.82
C GLU A 198 11.00 6.19 -35.27
N MET A 199 9.99 6.64 -34.51
CA MET A 199 10.05 7.94 -33.83
C MET A 199 11.22 8.00 -32.83
N LEU A 200 11.51 6.90 -32.13
CA LEU A 200 12.64 6.82 -31.20
C LEU A 200 13.98 6.87 -31.92
N LEU A 201 14.10 6.18 -33.06
CA LEU A 201 15.29 6.22 -33.91
C LEU A 201 15.53 7.61 -34.48
N GLU A 202 14.48 8.34 -34.89
CA GLU A 202 14.56 9.71 -35.40
C GLU A 202 15.07 10.70 -34.38
N ASN A 203 14.78 10.47 -33.11
CA ASN A 203 15.16 11.35 -32.01
C ASN A 203 16.36 10.84 -31.19
N ASP A 204 17.06 9.81 -31.65
CA ASP A 204 18.21 9.17 -30.97
C ASP A 204 17.90 8.77 -29.52
N LEU A 205 16.69 8.23 -29.31
CA LEU A 205 16.15 7.85 -28.00
C LEU A 205 16.23 6.34 -27.72
N ILE A 206 16.72 5.52 -28.64
CA ILE A 206 17.01 4.09 -28.40
C ILE A 206 18.42 3.99 -27.82
N LYS A 207 18.52 3.81 -26.51
CA LYS A 207 19.81 3.75 -25.80
C LYS A 207 20.12 2.36 -25.29
N GLY A 208 19.27 1.78 -24.42
CA GLY A 208 19.40 0.43 -23.90
C GLY A 208 18.40 -0.56 -24.50
N GLY A 209 17.45 -0.09 -25.29
CA GLY A 209 16.52 -0.94 -26.02
C GLY A 209 17.21 -1.74 -27.11
N ASP A 210 17.01 -3.07 -27.10
CA ASP A 210 17.54 -4.03 -28.08
C ASP A 210 16.37 -4.93 -28.53
N LEU A 211 16.54 -5.53 -29.71
CA LEU A 211 15.63 -6.55 -30.22
C LEU A 211 15.56 -7.82 -29.36
N ASN A 212 16.41 -7.97 -28.35
CA ASN A 212 16.39 -9.09 -27.39
C ASN A 212 15.62 -8.76 -26.10
N ASN A 213 15.32 -7.49 -25.83
CA ASN A 213 14.66 -7.07 -24.58
C ASN A 213 13.28 -6.45 -24.79
N ALA A 214 12.79 -6.39 -26.02
CA ALA A 214 11.43 -5.94 -26.34
C ALA A 214 10.86 -6.68 -27.56
N ILE A 215 9.59 -7.01 -27.51
CA ILE A 215 8.84 -7.52 -28.67
C ILE A 215 8.47 -6.33 -29.54
N VAL A 216 8.74 -6.39 -30.85
CA VAL A 216 8.36 -5.33 -31.78
C VAL A 216 7.23 -5.79 -32.68
N TYR A 217 6.05 -5.18 -32.56
CA TYR A 217 4.91 -5.40 -33.43
C TYR A 217 5.00 -4.48 -34.66
N VAL A 218 4.94 -5.08 -35.85
CA VAL A 218 5.01 -4.37 -37.12
C VAL A 218 3.58 -3.98 -37.54
N ASP A 219 3.14 -2.84 -37.08
CA ASP A 219 1.76 -2.34 -37.24
C ASP A 219 1.53 -1.54 -38.52
N LYS A 220 2.57 -1.35 -39.32
CA LYS A 220 2.51 -0.68 -40.62
C LYS A 220 3.45 -1.37 -41.62
N GLU A 221 3.31 -1.02 -42.88
CA GLU A 221 4.19 -1.53 -43.95
C GLU A 221 5.64 -1.09 -43.67
N LEU A 222 6.54 -2.06 -43.74
CA LEU A 222 7.95 -1.87 -43.48
C LEU A 222 8.68 -1.46 -44.75
N SER A 223 9.09 -0.20 -44.87
CA SER A 223 9.89 0.27 -45.99
C SER A 223 11.33 -0.23 -45.97
N ASP A 224 11.98 -0.33 -47.14
CA ASP A 224 13.41 -0.68 -47.23
C ASP A 224 14.28 0.28 -46.44
N SER A 225 13.94 1.55 -46.41
CA SER A 225 14.65 2.58 -45.66
C SER A 225 14.53 2.34 -44.12
N THR A 226 13.33 2.02 -43.64
CA THR A 226 13.12 1.67 -42.23
C THR A 226 13.88 0.38 -41.88
N MET A 227 13.84 -0.63 -42.74
CA MET A 227 14.57 -1.86 -42.55
C MET A 227 16.10 -1.61 -42.46
N ALA A 228 16.66 -0.79 -43.32
CA ALA A 228 18.07 -0.43 -43.28
C ALA A 228 18.45 0.30 -41.99
N ARG A 229 17.58 1.19 -41.50
CA ARG A 229 17.78 1.92 -40.23
C ARG A 229 17.73 0.97 -39.02
N LEU A 230 16.77 0.04 -38.99
CA LEU A 230 16.67 -0.97 -37.93
C LEU A 230 17.91 -1.87 -37.90
N LYS A 231 18.35 -2.38 -39.07
CA LYS A 231 19.58 -3.17 -39.18
C LYS A 231 20.81 -2.43 -38.64
N LYS A 232 20.95 -1.15 -39.01
CA LYS A 232 22.06 -0.33 -38.51
C LYS A 232 21.96 -0.06 -37.01
N ALA A 233 20.78 0.32 -36.50
CA ALA A 233 20.58 0.66 -35.09
C ALA A 233 20.81 -0.53 -34.14
N PHE A 234 20.35 -1.72 -34.56
CA PHE A 234 20.51 -2.93 -33.76
C PHE A 234 21.69 -3.82 -34.13
N ASN A 235 22.54 -3.35 -35.06
CA ASN A 235 23.72 -4.08 -35.55
C ASN A 235 23.40 -5.52 -35.97
N LYS A 236 22.32 -5.71 -36.75
CA LYS A 236 21.84 -7.01 -37.23
C LYS A 236 21.63 -6.98 -38.74
N ASP A 237 22.29 -7.90 -39.46
CA ASP A 237 22.19 -7.97 -40.94
C ASP A 237 20.87 -8.55 -41.41
N ASN A 238 20.30 -9.49 -40.66
CA ASN A 238 19.07 -10.19 -41.04
C ASN A 238 17.95 -9.87 -40.02
N ILE A 239 17.04 -8.99 -40.42
CA ILE A 239 15.80 -8.72 -39.73
C ILE A 239 14.66 -9.04 -40.69
N THR A 240 13.74 -9.90 -40.25
CA THR A 240 12.53 -10.26 -41.03
C THR A 240 11.28 -10.06 -40.19
N VAL A 241 10.12 -10.12 -40.80
CA VAL A 241 8.84 -10.05 -40.09
C VAL A 241 8.19 -11.41 -40.14
N LYS A 242 7.84 -11.95 -38.98
CA LYS A 242 7.13 -13.23 -38.86
C LYS A 242 5.69 -13.12 -39.35
N PRO A 243 5.05 -14.24 -39.74
CA PRO A 243 3.64 -14.22 -40.18
C PRO A 243 2.67 -13.65 -39.12
N ASN A 244 3.01 -13.69 -37.85
CA ASN A 244 2.24 -13.11 -36.75
C ASN A 244 2.50 -11.60 -36.55
N GLY A 245 3.23 -10.96 -37.47
CA GLY A 245 3.47 -9.52 -37.48
C GLY A 245 4.48 -9.02 -36.44
N ILE A 246 5.34 -9.87 -35.88
CA ILE A 246 6.46 -9.44 -35.03
C ILE A 246 7.78 -9.52 -35.79
N LEU A 247 8.76 -8.72 -35.38
CA LEU A 247 10.12 -8.87 -35.90
C LEU A 247 10.68 -10.24 -35.51
N ASP A 248 11.48 -10.84 -36.40
CA ASP A 248 12.00 -12.20 -36.24
C ASP A 248 13.19 -12.29 -35.28
N ASN A 249 13.14 -11.54 -34.22
CA ASN A 249 14.16 -11.51 -33.18
C ASN A 249 13.79 -12.36 -31.97
N LEU A 250 12.47 -12.54 -31.72
CA LEU A 250 11.97 -13.24 -30.54
C LEU A 250 10.88 -14.24 -30.91
N THR A 251 10.76 -15.29 -30.12
CA THR A 251 9.61 -16.20 -30.13
C THR A 251 8.74 -15.87 -28.94
N LEU A 252 7.44 -15.67 -29.14
CA LEU A 252 6.51 -15.40 -28.03
C LEU A 252 6.45 -16.58 -27.07
N HIS A 253 6.45 -16.31 -25.78
CA HIS A 253 6.19 -17.32 -24.75
C HIS A 253 4.72 -17.73 -24.72
N TRP A 254 3.82 -16.77 -24.98
CA TRP A 254 2.38 -16.98 -25.09
C TRP A 254 1.79 -16.15 -26.23
N ALA A 255 0.72 -16.63 -26.82
CA ALA A 255 0.00 -15.87 -27.87
C ALA A 255 -0.50 -14.51 -27.37
N ASN A 256 -0.79 -14.39 -26.07
CA ASN A 256 -1.25 -13.17 -25.40
C ASN A 256 -0.17 -12.53 -24.53
N GLU A 257 1.11 -12.61 -24.93
CA GLU A 257 2.24 -12.13 -24.12
C GLU A 257 2.13 -10.62 -23.83
N ALA A 258 1.63 -9.81 -24.77
CA ALA A 258 1.42 -8.38 -24.54
C ALA A 258 0.40 -8.10 -23.42
N ALA A 259 -0.71 -8.84 -23.36
CA ALA A 259 -1.67 -8.70 -22.26
C ALA A 259 -1.09 -9.17 -20.93
N ARG A 260 -0.26 -10.23 -20.93
CA ARG A 260 0.44 -10.70 -19.72
C ARG A 260 1.46 -9.69 -19.24
N HIS A 261 2.18 -9.04 -20.14
CA HIS A 261 3.08 -7.96 -19.78
C HIS A 261 2.32 -6.77 -19.15
N LYS A 262 1.18 -6.36 -19.75
CA LYS A 262 0.36 -5.31 -19.13
C LYS A 262 -0.23 -5.71 -17.77
N LEU A 263 -0.46 -7.01 -17.52
CA LEU A 263 -0.84 -7.52 -16.22
C LEU A 263 0.35 -7.41 -15.22
N LEU A 264 1.57 -7.72 -15.67
CA LEU A 264 2.79 -7.50 -14.90
C LEU A 264 2.93 -6.03 -14.49
N ASP A 265 2.76 -5.10 -15.44
CA ASP A 265 2.79 -3.65 -15.18
C ASP A 265 1.76 -3.24 -14.11
N VAL A 266 0.52 -3.74 -14.21
CA VAL A 266 -0.53 -3.45 -13.21
C VAL A 266 -0.11 -3.92 -11.81
N ILE A 267 0.46 -5.12 -11.67
CA ILE A 267 0.94 -5.62 -10.37
C ILE A 267 2.06 -4.74 -9.83
N GLY A 268 3.04 -4.37 -10.66
CA GLY A 268 4.17 -3.52 -10.26
C GLY A 268 3.75 -2.11 -9.87
N ASP A 269 2.86 -1.50 -10.66
CA ASP A 269 2.35 -0.16 -10.37
C ASP A 269 1.46 -0.13 -9.12
N LEU A 270 0.66 -1.18 -8.87
CA LEU A 270 -0.16 -1.28 -7.68
C LEU A 270 0.63 -1.63 -6.42
N ALA A 271 1.86 -2.14 -6.54
CA ALA A 271 2.77 -2.28 -5.40
C ALA A 271 3.04 -0.93 -4.70
N LEU A 272 2.94 0.18 -5.45
CA LEU A 272 3.09 1.55 -4.95
C LEU A 272 1.99 2.00 -3.99
N VAL A 273 0.92 1.24 -3.83
CA VAL A 273 -0.08 1.45 -2.77
C VAL A 273 0.55 1.29 -1.38
N GLY A 274 1.62 0.48 -1.27
CA GLY A 274 2.40 0.28 -0.05
C GLY A 274 1.75 -0.65 0.99
N THR A 275 0.73 -1.41 0.58
CA THR A 275 0.11 -2.48 1.39
C THR A 275 -0.41 -3.57 0.46
N ARG A 276 -0.53 -4.79 0.97
CA ARG A 276 -1.15 -5.88 0.20
C ARG A 276 -2.62 -5.60 -0.05
N ILE A 277 -3.11 -6.06 -1.19
CA ILE A 277 -4.51 -5.93 -1.58
C ILE A 277 -5.15 -7.32 -1.59
N ARG A 278 -6.28 -7.47 -0.93
CA ARG A 278 -7.16 -8.63 -1.07
C ARG A 278 -8.41 -8.19 -1.82
N GLY A 279 -8.46 -8.53 -3.09
CA GLY A 279 -9.52 -8.11 -4.00
C GLY A 279 -9.16 -8.47 -5.43
N LYS A 280 -10.11 -8.32 -6.33
CA LYS A 280 -9.97 -8.58 -7.77
C LYS A 280 -9.82 -7.27 -8.53
N VAL A 281 -8.70 -7.12 -9.23
CA VAL A 281 -8.42 -6.02 -10.15
C VAL A 281 -8.87 -6.40 -11.56
N ILE A 282 -9.66 -5.55 -12.18
CA ILE A 282 -9.96 -5.61 -13.61
C ILE A 282 -9.43 -4.33 -14.24
N ALA A 283 -8.47 -4.45 -15.14
CA ALA A 283 -7.85 -3.33 -15.83
C ALA A 283 -8.15 -3.38 -17.33
N ASN A 284 -8.91 -2.41 -17.80
CA ASN A 284 -9.23 -2.23 -19.21
C ASN A 284 -8.32 -1.18 -19.82
N LYS A 285 -7.58 -1.56 -20.87
CA LYS A 285 -6.56 -0.71 -21.53
C LYS A 285 -5.57 -0.10 -20.53
N PRO A 286 -4.99 -0.90 -19.60
CA PRO A 286 -4.11 -0.37 -18.57
C PRO A 286 -2.87 0.28 -19.18
N GLY A 287 -2.34 1.27 -18.45
CA GLY A 287 -1.09 1.95 -18.71
C GLY A 287 -0.59 2.59 -17.43
N HIS A 288 0.69 2.94 -17.37
CA HIS A 288 1.32 3.44 -16.14
C HIS A 288 0.59 4.68 -15.56
N LEU A 289 0.04 5.55 -16.41
CA LEU A 289 -0.73 6.71 -15.94
C LEU A 289 -1.98 6.27 -15.15
N VAL A 290 -2.86 5.47 -15.75
CA VAL A 290 -4.10 5.05 -15.09
C VAL A 290 -3.82 4.16 -13.90
N ASN A 291 -2.83 3.26 -13.99
CA ASN A 291 -2.42 2.38 -12.91
C ASN A 291 -1.96 3.18 -11.68
N THR A 292 -1.08 4.15 -11.89
CA THR A 292 -0.50 4.94 -10.78
C THR A 292 -1.49 5.97 -10.22
N GLN A 293 -2.38 6.53 -11.03
CA GLN A 293 -3.47 7.38 -10.53
C GLN A 293 -4.46 6.56 -9.68
N PHE A 294 -4.77 5.34 -10.09
CA PHE A 294 -5.56 4.44 -9.26
C PHE A 294 -4.83 4.09 -7.96
N ALA A 295 -3.53 3.77 -8.01
CA ALA A 295 -2.72 3.51 -6.82
C ALA A 295 -2.70 4.71 -5.87
N LYS A 296 -2.57 5.96 -6.38
CA LYS A 296 -2.69 7.19 -5.58
C LYS A 296 -4.05 7.32 -4.91
N LYS A 297 -5.14 7.05 -5.65
CA LYS A 297 -6.50 7.07 -5.12
C LYS A 297 -6.66 6.04 -3.99
N LEU A 298 -6.26 4.80 -4.24
CA LEU A 298 -6.38 3.70 -3.28
C LEU A 298 -5.54 3.95 -2.03
N ALA A 299 -4.28 4.39 -2.16
CA ALA A 299 -3.43 4.74 -1.02
C ALA A 299 -4.04 5.86 -0.15
N LYS A 300 -4.68 6.86 -0.78
CA LYS A 300 -5.40 7.92 -0.04
C LYS A 300 -6.62 7.37 0.72
N LEU A 301 -7.40 6.47 0.10
CA LEU A 301 -8.54 5.82 0.74
C LEU A 301 -8.09 4.98 1.94
N ILE A 302 -7.08 4.12 1.78
CA ILE A 302 -6.52 3.30 2.85
C ILE A 302 -6.00 4.19 4.00
N LYS A 303 -5.29 5.26 3.69
CA LYS A 303 -4.80 6.21 4.70
C LYS A 303 -5.95 6.93 5.41
N ALA A 304 -7.03 7.24 4.72
CA ALA A 304 -8.23 7.83 5.31
C ALA A 304 -8.96 6.82 6.21
N GLU A 305 -9.12 5.56 5.78
CA GLU A 305 -9.72 4.50 6.58
C GLU A 305 -8.88 4.19 7.83
N LYS A 306 -7.55 4.09 7.71
CA LYS A 306 -6.65 3.94 8.86
C LYS A 306 -6.74 5.10 9.85
N ARG A 307 -6.97 6.33 9.35
CA ARG A 307 -7.21 7.51 10.20
C ARG A 307 -8.62 7.54 10.77
N SER A 308 -9.58 6.94 10.07
CA SER A 308 -10.98 6.83 10.49
C SER A 308 -11.25 5.57 11.31
N ASN A 309 -10.25 4.89 11.86
CA ASN A 309 -10.38 3.65 12.66
C ASN A 309 -11.49 3.74 13.73
N VAL A 310 -12.68 4.13 13.30
CA VAL A 310 -13.90 4.07 14.09
C VAL A 310 -14.16 2.59 14.34
N PRO A 311 -14.09 2.15 15.58
CA PRO A 311 -14.44 0.78 15.91
C PRO A 311 -15.84 0.48 15.38
N GLN A 312 -15.97 -0.57 14.59
CA GLN A 312 -17.27 -1.03 14.10
C GLN A 312 -17.83 -2.03 15.12
N PHE A 313 -19.04 -1.83 15.57
CA PHE A 313 -19.71 -2.72 16.51
C PHE A 313 -21.22 -2.68 16.30
N ASP A 314 -21.88 -3.75 16.68
CA ASP A 314 -23.34 -3.86 16.67
C ASP A 314 -23.90 -3.46 18.03
N LEU A 315 -24.68 -2.38 18.09
CA LEU A 315 -25.33 -1.94 19.33
C LEU A 315 -26.49 -2.86 19.76
N SER A 316 -26.95 -3.76 18.91
CA SER A 316 -27.96 -4.77 19.27
C SER A 316 -27.37 -5.92 20.10
N GLU A 317 -26.07 -6.13 20.02
CA GLU A 317 -25.37 -7.11 20.84
C GLU A 317 -25.14 -6.58 22.27
N PRO A 318 -25.19 -7.47 23.29
CA PRO A 318 -24.88 -7.10 24.66
C PRO A 318 -23.45 -6.55 24.75
N PRO A 319 -23.19 -5.50 25.55
CA PRO A 319 -21.83 -5.03 25.77
C PRO A 319 -21.00 -6.07 26.56
N LEU A 320 -19.70 -6.02 26.39
CA LEU A 320 -18.79 -6.84 27.20
C LEU A 320 -18.88 -6.50 28.69
N LEU A 321 -18.96 -5.19 29.01
CA LEU A 321 -19.26 -4.68 30.35
C LEU A 321 -20.37 -3.64 30.27
N ASP A 322 -21.42 -3.84 31.08
CA ASP A 322 -22.47 -2.85 31.29
C ASP A 322 -22.06 -1.81 32.35
N ILE A 323 -22.95 -0.84 32.60
CA ILE A 323 -22.68 0.27 33.52
C ILE A 323 -22.41 -0.20 34.98
N HIS A 324 -23.07 -1.27 35.43
CA HIS A 324 -22.88 -1.79 36.80
C HIS A 324 -21.49 -2.44 36.92
N GLN A 325 -21.13 -3.25 35.95
CA GLN A 325 -19.81 -3.89 35.89
C GLN A 325 -18.67 -2.85 35.76
N ILE A 326 -18.90 -1.76 35.01
CA ILE A 326 -17.95 -0.63 34.92
C ILE A 326 -17.80 0.03 36.29
N MET A 327 -18.90 0.23 37.02
CA MET A 327 -18.89 0.81 38.37
C MET A 327 -18.18 -0.10 39.40
N ASP A 328 -18.14 -1.39 39.19
CA ASP A 328 -17.38 -2.33 40.05
C ASP A 328 -15.86 -2.21 39.82
N ILE A 329 -15.45 -1.80 38.63
CA ILE A 329 -14.01 -1.66 38.27
C ILE A 329 -13.54 -0.22 38.52
N LEU A 330 -14.29 0.81 38.04
CA LEU A 330 -13.92 2.21 38.16
C LEU A 330 -14.40 2.83 39.47
N PRO A 331 -13.59 3.67 40.12
CA PRO A 331 -14.01 4.40 41.34
C PRO A 331 -14.98 5.56 41.02
N HIS A 332 -15.06 6.00 39.79
CA HIS A 332 -15.87 7.14 39.34
C HIS A 332 -17.36 6.87 39.50
N ARG A 333 -18.12 7.92 39.82
CA ARG A 333 -19.58 7.88 39.93
C ARG A 333 -20.18 9.10 39.24
N PRO A 334 -21.48 9.06 38.84
CA PRO A 334 -22.18 10.24 38.32
C PRO A 334 -22.07 11.43 39.27
N PRO A 335 -21.87 12.68 38.74
CA PRO A 335 -21.90 13.03 37.31
C PRO A 335 -20.52 12.85 36.61
N PHE A 336 -19.50 12.31 37.26
CA PHE A 336 -18.14 12.22 36.72
C PHE A 336 -17.79 10.81 36.16
N LEU A 337 -18.77 9.94 36.04
CA LEU A 337 -18.60 8.67 35.30
C LEU A 337 -18.97 8.91 33.83
N LEU A 338 -17.96 8.84 32.95
CA LEU A 338 -18.06 9.26 31.54
C LEU A 338 -17.93 8.10 30.54
N VAL A 339 -18.21 6.87 30.98
CA VAL A 339 -18.23 5.66 30.14
C VAL A 339 -19.49 4.87 30.44
N ASP A 340 -20.28 4.56 29.41
CA ASP A 340 -21.58 3.88 29.55
C ASP A 340 -21.47 2.36 29.29
N ARG A 341 -20.59 1.94 28.37
CA ARG A 341 -20.39 0.53 27.97
C ARG A 341 -18.94 0.29 27.60
N ILE A 342 -18.46 -0.91 27.86
CA ILE A 342 -17.26 -1.47 27.22
C ILE A 342 -17.71 -2.50 26.18
N ILE A 343 -17.22 -2.33 24.97
CA ILE A 343 -17.62 -3.12 23.79
C ILE A 343 -16.60 -4.22 23.56
N GLU A 344 -15.31 -3.88 23.70
CA GLU A 344 -14.21 -4.81 23.49
C GLU A 344 -13.08 -4.54 24.52
N LEU A 345 -12.46 -5.62 24.98
CA LEU A 345 -11.33 -5.56 25.93
C LEU A 345 -10.37 -6.70 25.61
N SER A 346 -9.10 -6.37 25.46
CA SER A 346 -8.00 -7.30 25.24
C SER A 346 -6.81 -6.94 26.12
N ASP A 347 -5.72 -7.70 26.04
CA ASP A 347 -4.48 -7.38 26.77
C ASP A 347 -3.80 -6.09 26.27
N LYS A 348 -4.21 -5.56 25.12
CA LYS A 348 -3.53 -4.44 24.45
C LYS A 348 -4.43 -3.23 24.21
N HIS A 349 -5.74 -3.40 24.14
CA HIS A 349 -6.66 -2.31 23.85
C HIS A 349 -8.03 -2.51 24.49
N VAL A 350 -8.76 -1.40 24.58
CA VAL A 350 -10.15 -1.34 25.04
C VAL A 350 -10.93 -0.43 24.12
N ILE A 351 -12.19 -0.83 23.84
CA ILE A 351 -13.17 -0.02 23.13
C ILE A 351 -14.36 0.21 24.05
N GLY A 352 -14.67 1.48 24.30
CA GLY A 352 -15.80 1.87 25.12
C GLY A 352 -16.65 2.94 24.45
N MET A 353 -17.78 3.25 25.01
CA MET A 353 -18.69 4.28 24.49
C MET A 353 -19.31 5.14 25.60
N LYS A 354 -19.69 6.38 25.22
CA LYS A 354 -20.52 7.29 26.01
C LYS A 354 -21.60 7.89 25.12
N ASN A 355 -22.83 7.86 25.60
CA ASN A 355 -23.91 8.66 25.03
C ASN A 355 -23.85 10.06 25.59
N VAL A 356 -23.74 11.07 24.74
CA VAL A 356 -23.70 12.47 25.13
C VAL A 356 -25.11 13.01 25.10
N THR A 357 -25.77 13.07 26.27
CA THR A 357 -27.16 13.54 26.37
C THR A 357 -27.19 14.98 26.82
N MET A 358 -28.31 15.71 26.50
CA MET A 358 -28.52 17.11 26.96
C MET A 358 -28.64 17.20 28.46
N ASN A 359 -28.87 16.12 29.19
CA ASN A 359 -28.98 16.06 30.64
C ASN A 359 -27.64 16.12 31.39
N GLU A 360 -26.54 16.18 30.69
CA GLU A 360 -25.21 16.31 31.31
C GLU A 360 -25.06 17.71 31.95
N ASP A 361 -24.64 17.75 33.21
CA ASP A 361 -24.57 19.00 34.01
C ASP A 361 -23.66 20.06 33.37
N TYR A 362 -22.62 19.67 32.65
CA TYR A 362 -21.71 20.62 32.04
C TYR A 362 -22.33 21.44 30.91
N PHE A 363 -23.46 21.03 30.32
CA PHE A 363 -24.15 21.81 29.28
C PHE A 363 -24.90 23.04 29.82
N VAL A 364 -25.12 23.07 31.13
CA VAL A 364 -25.72 24.28 31.77
C VAL A 364 -24.80 25.49 31.57
N GLY A 365 -23.47 25.28 31.61
CA GLY A 365 -22.47 26.35 31.48
C GLY A 365 -21.64 26.34 30.22
N HIS A 366 -21.58 25.23 29.46
CA HIS A 366 -20.65 25.07 28.34
C HIS A 366 -21.34 24.74 27.00
N PHE A 367 -22.03 25.67 26.30
CA PHE A 367 -22.27 27.08 26.61
C PHE A 367 -23.77 27.35 26.54
N PRO A 368 -24.35 28.32 27.29
CA PRO A 368 -25.76 28.66 27.17
C PRO A 368 -26.16 28.97 25.72
N GLY A 369 -27.18 28.26 25.20
CA GLY A 369 -27.63 28.40 23.80
C GLY A 369 -26.76 27.75 22.71
N ALA A 370 -25.55 27.26 23.06
CA ALA A 370 -24.66 26.58 22.14
C ALA A 370 -23.90 25.41 22.84
N PRO A 371 -24.61 24.34 23.24
CA PRO A 371 -24.04 23.28 24.03
C PRO A 371 -22.97 22.49 23.25
N VAL A 372 -21.80 22.35 23.85
CA VAL A 372 -20.66 21.56 23.33
C VAL A 372 -20.03 20.79 24.48
N MET A 373 -19.78 19.50 24.33
CA MET A 373 -19.05 18.72 25.35
C MET A 373 -17.64 19.29 25.55
N PRO A 374 -17.26 19.67 26.79
CA PRO A 374 -15.89 20.15 27.04
C PRO A 374 -14.84 19.20 26.55
N GLY A 375 -13.84 19.70 25.80
CA GLY A 375 -12.76 18.87 25.29
C GLY A 375 -11.98 18.14 26.38
N VAL A 376 -11.77 18.78 27.52
CA VAL A 376 -11.08 18.18 28.67
C VAL A 376 -11.87 16.98 29.23
N LEU A 377 -13.22 17.01 29.18
CA LEU A 377 -14.04 15.87 29.58
C LEU A 377 -14.03 14.73 28.56
N GLN A 378 -13.80 15.04 27.28
CA GLN A 378 -13.56 13.99 26.27
C GLN A 378 -12.26 13.23 26.57
N VAL A 379 -11.19 13.95 26.97
CA VAL A 379 -9.91 13.35 27.38
C VAL A 379 -10.10 12.49 28.63
N GLU A 380 -10.84 13.00 29.62
CA GLU A 380 -11.17 12.25 30.84
C GLU A 380 -11.97 10.99 30.53
N ALA A 381 -12.97 11.06 29.64
CA ALA A 381 -13.75 9.90 29.23
C ALA A 381 -12.87 8.81 28.55
N MET A 382 -11.93 9.22 27.69
CA MET A 382 -10.95 8.31 27.12
C MET A 382 -10.06 7.69 28.20
N ALA A 383 -9.64 8.46 29.21
CA ALA A 383 -8.82 7.95 30.31
C ALA A 383 -9.57 6.96 31.19
N GLN A 384 -10.85 7.21 31.47
CA GLN A 384 -11.68 6.25 32.21
C GLN A 384 -11.84 4.94 31.40
N CYS A 385 -12.07 5.03 30.09
CA CYS A 385 -12.10 3.87 29.21
C CYS A 385 -10.77 3.10 29.25
N GLY A 386 -9.62 3.80 29.09
CA GLY A 386 -8.29 3.20 29.24
C GLY A 386 -8.02 2.65 30.65
N GLY A 387 -8.60 3.27 31.67
CA GLY A 387 -8.51 2.81 33.06
C GLY A 387 -9.12 1.42 33.29
N ILE A 388 -10.19 1.08 32.57
CA ILE A 388 -10.78 -0.27 32.57
C ILE A 388 -9.72 -1.30 32.15
N LEU A 389 -8.99 -1.03 31.04
CA LEU A 389 -7.94 -1.93 30.56
C LEU A 389 -6.87 -2.16 31.62
N VAL A 390 -6.41 -1.10 32.29
CA VAL A 390 -5.33 -1.21 33.28
C VAL A 390 -5.82 -1.90 34.56
N LEU A 391 -7.01 -1.53 35.05
CA LEU A 391 -7.58 -2.12 36.26
C LEU A 391 -8.01 -3.59 36.06
N SER A 392 -8.31 -4.01 34.86
CA SER A 392 -8.59 -5.42 34.55
C SER A 392 -7.35 -6.32 34.67
N THR A 393 -6.15 -5.75 34.81
CA THR A 393 -4.90 -6.54 35.02
C THR A 393 -4.63 -6.90 36.48
N VAL A 394 -5.42 -6.37 37.44
CA VAL A 394 -5.27 -6.65 38.87
C VAL A 394 -6.47 -7.46 39.39
N PRO A 395 -6.29 -8.32 40.41
CA PRO A 395 -7.35 -9.21 40.86
C PRO A 395 -8.43 -8.51 41.72
N ASP A 396 -8.14 -7.32 42.27
CA ASP A 396 -8.98 -6.55 43.18
C ASP A 396 -9.06 -5.08 42.76
N PRO A 397 -9.62 -4.79 41.52
CA PRO A 397 -9.61 -3.46 40.93
C PRO A 397 -10.26 -2.37 41.79
N GLU A 398 -11.28 -2.72 42.56
CA GLU A 398 -11.97 -1.82 43.53
C GLU A 398 -11.04 -1.23 44.57
N ASN A 399 -9.90 -1.85 44.84
CA ASN A 399 -8.88 -1.39 45.76
C ASN A 399 -7.82 -0.48 45.15
N TYR A 400 -7.97 -0.09 43.90
CA TYR A 400 -7.02 0.77 43.22
C TYR A 400 -7.65 2.08 42.76
N LEU A 401 -6.79 3.10 42.65
CA LEU A 401 -7.10 4.39 42.04
C LEU A 401 -6.15 4.62 40.87
N THR A 402 -6.64 5.29 39.84
CA THR A 402 -5.86 5.66 38.68
C THR A 402 -5.57 7.15 38.70
N TYR A 403 -4.30 7.52 38.56
CA TYR A 403 -3.85 8.90 38.53
C TYR A 403 -3.14 9.22 37.23
N PHE A 404 -3.50 10.33 36.60
CA PHE A 404 -2.75 10.83 35.46
C PHE A 404 -1.32 11.19 35.89
N MET A 405 -0.37 10.77 35.06
CA MET A 405 1.03 11.21 35.12
C MET A 405 1.32 12.25 34.05
N LYS A 406 0.72 12.07 32.87
CA LYS A 406 1.01 12.90 31.70
C LYS A 406 -0.11 12.80 30.68
N ILE A 407 -0.38 13.91 29.97
CA ILE A 407 -1.28 13.99 28.83
C ILE A 407 -0.54 14.77 27.74
N ASP A 408 -0.30 14.11 26.60
CA ASP A 408 0.42 14.70 25.48
C ASP A 408 -0.39 14.63 24.19
N ASN A 409 0.06 15.39 23.17
CA ASN A 409 -0.39 15.30 21.80
C ASN A 409 -1.92 15.40 21.65
N VAL A 410 -2.60 16.12 22.57
CA VAL A 410 -4.04 16.30 22.54
C VAL A 410 -4.43 17.16 21.35
N LYS A 411 -5.34 16.64 20.52
CA LYS A 411 -5.90 17.38 19.38
C LYS A 411 -7.41 17.19 19.31
N PHE A 412 -8.13 18.29 19.35
CA PHE A 412 -9.57 18.33 19.12
C PHE A 412 -9.83 18.62 17.65
N LYS A 413 -10.47 17.69 16.95
CA LYS A 413 -10.69 17.76 15.50
C LYS A 413 -12.07 18.32 15.17
N GLN A 414 -13.08 17.96 15.97
CA GLN A 414 -14.47 18.37 15.77
C GLN A 414 -15.18 18.57 17.11
N LYS A 415 -16.28 19.32 17.10
CA LYS A 415 -17.15 19.50 18.27
C LYS A 415 -17.95 18.23 18.51
N VAL A 416 -18.19 17.92 19.76
CA VAL A 416 -19.10 16.87 20.22
C VAL A 416 -20.32 17.54 20.83
N LEU A 417 -21.52 17.20 20.36
CA LEU A 417 -22.76 17.87 20.67
C LEU A 417 -23.73 16.92 21.41
N PRO A 418 -24.72 17.45 22.11
CA PRO A 418 -25.81 16.62 22.64
C PRO A 418 -26.48 15.82 21.52
N GLY A 419 -26.67 14.51 21.76
CA GLY A 419 -27.19 13.55 20.78
C GLY A 419 -26.11 12.73 20.11
N ASP A 420 -24.82 13.12 20.22
CA ASP A 420 -23.70 12.30 19.72
C ASP A 420 -23.47 11.08 20.61
N THR A 421 -22.98 10.00 20.00
CA THR A 421 -22.39 8.86 20.71
C THR A 421 -20.88 8.88 20.48
N LEU A 422 -20.11 9.02 21.56
CA LEU A 422 -18.66 8.93 21.53
C LEU A 422 -18.23 7.48 21.66
N ILE A 423 -17.35 7.06 20.74
CA ILE A 423 -16.67 5.76 20.78
C ILE A 423 -15.22 6.02 21.10
N PHE A 424 -14.72 5.37 22.12
CA PHE A 424 -13.32 5.46 22.55
C PHE A 424 -12.55 4.20 22.14
N LYS A 425 -11.36 4.39 21.63
CA LYS A 425 -10.38 3.31 21.41
C LYS A 425 -9.08 3.70 22.11
N CYS A 426 -8.68 2.94 23.12
CA CYS A 426 -7.43 3.15 23.83
C CYS A 426 -6.52 1.94 23.61
N GLU A 427 -5.29 2.17 23.14
CA GLU A 427 -4.31 1.13 22.82
C GLU A 427 -3.01 1.36 23.59
N LEU A 428 -2.47 0.30 24.22
CA LEU A 428 -1.17 0.38 24.89
C LEU A 428 -0.06 0.61 23.86
N LEU A 429 0.73 1.66 24.06
CA LEU A 429 1.95 1.94 23.30
C LEU A 429 3.12 1.08 23.80
N THR A 430 3.11 0.73 25.10
CA THR A 430 4.10 -0.12 25.73
C THR A 430 3.42 -1.04 26.74
N PRO A 431 3.99 -2.23 27.04
CA PRO A 431 3.45 -3.08 28.09
C PRO A 431 3.38 -2.37 29.44
N ILE A 432 2.33 -2.66 30.23
CA ILE A 432 2.16 -2.10 31.58
C ILE A 432 3.34 -2.53 32.47
N ARG A 433 4.00 -1.58 33.13
CA ARG A 433 5.10 -1.85 34.04
C ARG A 433 4.93 -1.08 35.33
N ARG A 434 5.02 -1.78 36.48
CA ARG A 434 4.90 -1.20 37.84
C ARG A 434 3.61 -0.36 38.01
N GLY A 435 2.50 -0.81 37.38
CA GLY A 435 1.23 -0.11 37.40
C GLY A 435 1.17 1.14 36.53
N ILE A 436 2.20 1.43 35.71
CA ILE A 436 2.22 2.54 34.75
C ILE A 436 1.75 2.02 33.40
N ALA A 437 0.74 2.64 32.84
CA ALA A 437 0.23 2.43 31.49
C ALA A 437 0.48 3.64 30.62
N HIS A 438 0.92 3.42 29.37
CA HIS A 438 1.12 4.44 28.36
C HIS A 438 0.31 4.06 27.14
N MET A 439 -0.65 4.91 26.74
CA MET A 439 -1.68 4.61 25.75
C MET A 439 -1.80 5.70 24.72
N GLN A 440 -2.12 5.31 23.48
CA GLN A 440 -2.72 6.17 22.49
C GLN A 440 -4.24 6.04 22.59
N ALA A 441 -4.93 7.17 22.70
CA ALA A 441 -6.38 7.25 22.83
C ALA A 441 -7.01 8.04 21.70
N TYR A 442 -8.14 7.52 21.18
CA TYR A 442 -8.92 8.11 20.12
C TYR A 442 -10.38 8.17 20.52
N GLY A 443 -11.05 9.30 20.24
CA GLY A 443 -12.48 9.46 20.39
C GLY A 443 -13.13 9.75 19.04
N TYR A 444 -14.21 9.04 18.75
CA TYR A 444 -14.95 9.16 17.51
C TYR A 444 -16.41 9.50 17.76
N ALA A 445 -17.01 10.35 16.92
CA ALA A 445 -18.44 10.62 16.85
C ALA A 445 -18.87 10.69 15.37
N ASN A 446 -20.05 10.15 15.04
CA ASN A 446 -20.59 10.16 13.68
C ASN A 446 -19.59 9.63 12.63
N ASN A 447 -18.90 8.53 12.94
CA ASN A 447 -17.87 7.91 12.11
C ASN A 447 -16.67 8.84 11.78
N LYS A 448 -16.39 9.84 12.62
CA LYS A 448 -15.26 10.75 12.44
C LYS A 448 -14.43 10.84 13.71
N LEU A 449 -13.12 10.96 13.55
CA LEU A 449 -12.21 11.24 14.66
C LEU A 449 -12.48 12.66 15.17
N VAL A 450 -12.89 12.79 16.44
CA VAL A 450 -13.19 14.08 17.09
C VAL A 450 -12.11 14.51 18.05
N VAL A 451 -11.43 13.57 18.70
CA VAL A 451 -10.32 13.84 19.64
C VAL A 451 -9.29 12.72 19.59
N GLU A 452 -8.04 13.07 19.76
CA GLU A 452 -6.92 12.14 19.97
C GLU A 452 -6.01 12.66 21.08
N ALA A 453 -5.43 11.74 21.85
CA ALA A 453 -4.49 12.07 22.93
C ALA A 453 -3.55 10.90 23.23
N GLU A 454 -2.38 11.19 23.75
CA GLU A 454 -1.46 10.25 24.34
C GLU A 454 -1.56 10.37 25.88
N LEU A 455 -1.88 9.27 26.56
CA LEU A 455 -2.20 9.26 27.98
C LEU A 455 -1.23 8.38 28.73
N MET A 456 -0.70 8.88 29.84
CA MET A 456 0.09 8.09 30.78
C MET A 456 -0.55 8.19 32.16
N ALA A 457 -0.82 7.05 32.76
CA ALA A 457 -1.42 6.94 34.07
C ALA A 457 -0.78 5.83 34.90
N GLN A 458 -0.92 5.94 36.21
CA GLN A 458 -0.44 4.93 37.20
C GLN A 458 -1.60 4.49 38.09
N ILE A 459 -1.75 3.19 38.27
CA ILE A 459 -2.63 2.65 39.28
C ILE A 459 -1.88 2.55 40.64
N SER A 460 -2.57 2.94 41.68
CA SER A 460 -2.08 2.87 43.07
C SER A 460 -3.11 2.19 43.96
N LYS A 461 -2.67 1.24 44.79
CA LYS A 461 -3.55 0.62 45.80
C LYS A 461 -4.02 1.66 46.83
N ARG A 462 -5.31 1.64 47.17
CA ARG A 462 -5.85 2.45 48.27
C ARG A 462 -5.15 2.07 49.54
N LYS A 463 -4.77 3.06 50.33
CA LYS A 463 -4.21 2.84 51.67
C LYS A 463 -5.30 2.48 52.65
#